data_be99bafb0dedeedfcb4298c05b086f3d
#
_entry.id   be99bafb0dedeedfcb4298c05b086f3d
#
_cell.length_a   1.000
_cell.length_b   1.000
_cell.length_c   1.000
_cell.angle_alpha   90.00
_cell.angle_beta   90.00
_cell.angle_gamma   90.00
#
_symmetry.space_group_name_H-M   'P 1'
#
loop_
_entity.id
_entity.type
_entity.pdbx_description
1 polymer ?
#
loop_
_entity_poly.entity_id
_entity_poly.type
_entity_poly.pdbx_seq_one_letter_code
_entity_poly.pdbx_strand_id
1 'polypeptide(L)'
;QSEELIPQGPFDSTLHFLRRPYDFVSTVCSRTGGNMFETRLLLRRTVCLRGEAAAEMFYDKARMSRDGAMPEPVRATLTGKGGVQGLDGERHLRRKEMFVSLLTQERVEALGEKFEKMWLAQLPAWTRESQVIFYEALHPILAEAVCDWAGVPLPAEERIKRTRDLVLLFDRAAALGLGHFQARRARSR
;
A
#
# COMPACT_ATOMS: atom_id res chain seq x y z
N GLN A 1 9.92 -26.94 27.20
CA GLN A 1 9.22 -26.18 26.12
C GLN A 1 9.96 -26.52 24.85
N SER A 2 9.38 -27.37 24.01
CA SER A 2 9.93 -27.69 22.69
C SER A 2 9.91 -26.39 21.86
N GLU A 3 11.08 -25.91 21.46
CA GLU A 3 11.17 -24.86 20.42
C GLU A 3 10.52 -25.45 19.17
N GLU A 4 9.32 -25.00 18.86
CA GLU A 4 8.65 -25.33 17.61
C GLU A 4 9.46 -24.68 16.48
N LEU A 5 10.29 -25.46 15.83
CA LEU A 5 11.12 -25.02 14.70
C LEU A 5 10.21 -24.50 13.60
N ILE A 6 10.35 -23.24 13.25
CA ILE A 6 9.62 -22.64 12.12
C ILE A 6 9.94 -23.43 10.84
N PRO A 7 8.94 -23.97 10.12
CA PRO A 7 9.18 -24.71 8.90
C PRO A 7 10.01 -23.91 7.90
N GLN A 8 11.02 -24.56 7.32
CA GLN A 8 11.87 -23.93 6.32
C GLN A 8 11.20 -24.00 4.94
N GLY A 9 11.03 -22.85 4.31
CA GLY A 9 10.67 -22.75 2.91
C GLY A 9 11.90 -22.88 1.99
N PRO A 10 11.76 -22.57 0.70
CA PRO A 10 12.89 -22.51 -0.22
C PRO A 10 13.98 -21.54 0.26
N PHE A 11 15.24 -21.82 -0.07
CA PHE A 11 16.39 -21.01 0.38
C PHE A 11 16.25 -19.51 0.06
N ASP A 12 15.85 -19.16 -1.17
CA ASP A 12 15.45 -17.80 -1.55
C ASP A 12 14.22 -17.85 -2.44
N SER A 13 13.18 -17.19 -2.00
CA SER A 13 11.86 -17.17 -2.66
C SER A 13 11.58 -15.91 -3.44
N THR A 14 12.57 -15.03 -3.62
CA THR A 14 12.37 -13.71 -4.26
C THR A 14 11.70 -13.84 -5.62
N LEU A 15 12.18 -14.72 -6.48
CA LEU A 15 11.63 -14.89 -7.82
C LEU A 15 10.21 -15.46 -7.81
N HIS A 16 9.93 -16.40 -6.91
CA HIS A 16 8.60 -16.94 -6.72
C HIS A 16 7.63 -15.88 -6.22
N PHE A 17 8.03 -15.11 -5.20
CA PHE A 17 7.25 -13.99 -4.67
C PHE A 17 6.96 -12.93 -5.75
N LEU A 18 7.95 -12.54 -6.56
CA LEU A 18 7.75 -11.54 -7.62
C LEU A 18 6.82 -12.01 -8.74
N ARG A 19 6.79 -13.32 -9.02
CA ARG A 19 5.89 -13.90 -10.03
C ARG A 19 4.46 -14.07 -9.55
N ARG A 20 4.27 -14.36 -8.25
CA ARG A 20 2.97 -14.68 -7.65
C ARG A 20 2.81 -14.02 -6.27
N PRO A 21 2.84 -12.69 -6.17
CA PRO A 21 2.89 -11.99 -4.88
C PRO A 21 1.65 -12.24 -4.01
N TYR A 22 0.47 -12.40 -4.61
CA TYR A 22 -0.79 -12.53 -3.87
C TYR A 22 -1.03 -13.90 -3.26
N ASP A 23 -0.51 -14.96 -3.85
CA ASP A 23 -0.76 -16.34 -3.40
C ASP A 23 0.50 -17.04 -2.88
N PHE A 24 1.65 -16.38 -2.96
CA PHE A 24 2.94 -16.93 -2.53
C PHE A 24 2.89 -17.48 -1.09
N VAL A 25 2.51 -16.64 -0.12
CA VAL A 25 2.49 -17.02 1.30
C VAL A 25 1.50 -18.16 1.54
N SER A 26 0.29 -18.04 1.01
CA SER A 26 -0.75 -19.07 1.15
C SER A 26 -0.33 -20.41 0.56
N THR A 27 0.29 -20.39 -0.62
CA THR A 27 0.76 -21.59 -1.32
C THR A 27 1.86 -22.30 -0.54
N VAL A 28 2.85 -21.56 -0.05
CA VAL A 28 3.97 -22.17 0.71
C VAL A 28 3.48 -22.69 2.05
N CYS A 29 2.70 -21.91 2.80
CA CYS A 29 2.08 -22.35 4.06
C CYS A 29 1.27 -23.64 3.90
N SER A 30 0.50 -23.76 2.81
CA SER A 30 -0.27 -24.99 2.55
C SER A 30 0.61 -26.20 2.25
N ARG A 31 1.78 -25.99 1.66
CA ARG A 31 2.77 -27.06 1.40
C ARG A 31 3.53 -27.48 2.65
N THR A 32 3.85 -26.54 3.53
CA THR A 32 4.57 -26.80 4.79
C THR A 32 3.66 -27.27 5.92
N GLY A 33 2.34 -27.24 5.72
CA GLY A 33 1.35 -27.68 6.70
C GLY A 33 1.14 -26.72 7.88
N GLY A 34 1.68 -25.49 7.82
CA GLY A 34 1.62 -24.50 8.90
C GLY A 34 1.08 -23.16 8.45
N ASN A 35 1.00 -22.23 9.40
CA ASN A 35 0.61 -20.83 9.16
C ASN A 35 1.81 -19.88 9.13
N MET A 36 3.01 -20.40 9.22
CA MET A 36 4.25 -19.67 9.10
C MET A 36 5.35 -20.50 8.45
N PHE A 37 6.29 -19.84 7.81
CA PHE A 37 7.52 -20.44 7.31
C PHE A 37 8.63 -19.41 7.22
N GLU A 38 9.87 -19.86 7.27
CA GLU A 38 11.05 -19.03 7.07
C GLU A 38 11.61 -19.22 5.65
N THR A 39 12.00 -18.13 5.02
CA THR A 39 12.68 -18.12 3.72
C THR A 39 13.59 -16.88 3.63
N ARG A 40 14.17 -16.64 2.46
CA ARG A 40 14.80 -15.37 2.14
C ARG A 40 14.03 -14.66 1.02
N LEU A 41 13.87 -13.34 1.19
CA LEU A 41 13.39 -12.44 0.14
C LEU A 41 14.46 -11.36 -0.06
N LEU A 42 14.96 -11.23 -1.28
CA LEU A 42 16.11 -10.38 -1.60
C LEU A 42 17.33 -10.70 -0.72
N LEU A 43 17.59 -12.00 -0.53
CA LEU A 43 18.65 -12.57 0.32
C LEU A 43 18.51 -12.24 1.82
N ARG A 44 17.48 -11.53 2.25
CA ARG A 44 17.20 -11.21 3.66
C ARG A 44 16.35 -12.30 4.28
N ARG A 45 16.76 -12.78 5.44
CA ARG A 45 15.97 -13.71 6.26
C ARG A 45 14.60 -13.12 6.53
N THR A 46 13.54 -13.86 6.19
CA THR A 46 12.16 -13.40 6.24
C THR A 46 11.27 -14.52 6.77
N VAL A 47 10.45 -14.21 7.77
CA VAL A 47 9.39 -15.09 8.25
C VAL A 47 8.09 -14.62 7.63
N CYS A 48 7.43 -15.50 6.89
CA CYS A 48 6.13 -15.28 6.30
C CYS A 48 5.05 -15.89 7.18
N LEU A 49 3.97 -15.14 7.40
CA LEU A 49 2.90 -15.44 8.34
C LEU A 49 1.55 -15.35 7.65
N ARG A 50 0.58 -16.18 8.06
CA ARG A 50 -0.83 -16.03 7.66
C ARG A 50 -1.78 -16.43 8.80
N GLY A 51 -3.02 -15.88 8.76
CA GLY A 51 -4.08 -16.20 9.70
C GLY A 51 -4.12 -15.27 10.91
N GLU A 52 -5.19 -15.41 11.71
CA GLU A 52 -5.54 -14.51 12.81
C GLU A 52 -4.47 -14.45 13.90
N ALA A 53 -4.05 -15.59 14.44
CA ALA A 53 -3.03 -15.65 15.48
C ALA A 53 -1.68 -15.06 15.03
N ALA A 54 -1.32 -15.23 13.76
CA ALA A 54 -0.13 -14.61 13.19
C ALA A 54 -0.27 -13.09 13.03
N ALA A 55 -1.47 -12.62 12.70
CA ALA A 55 -1.77 -11.19 12.64
C ALA A 55 -1.70 -10.55 14.04
N GLU A 56 -2.25 -11.17 15.07
CA GLU A 56 -2.14 -10.71 16.46
C GLU A 56 -0.68 -10.54 16.89
N MET A 57 0.15 -11.56 16.61
CA MET A 57 1.58 -11.49 16.91
C MET A 57 2.28 -10.37 16.12
N PHE A 58 1.92 -10.19 14.84
CA PHE A 58 2.50 -9.15 13.98
C PHE A 58 2.16 -7.73 14.45
N TYR A 59 0.99 -7.53 15.05
CA TYR A 59 0.58 -6.24 15.60
C TYR A 59 1.00 -6.02 17.06
N ASP A 60 1.62 -7.01 17.70
CA ASP A 60 2.18 -6.85 19.05
C ASP A 60 3.41 -5.93 19.02
N LYS A 61 3.21 -4.71 19.51
CA LYS A 61 4.24 -3.66 19.54
C LYS A 61 5.43 -3.98 20.46
N ALA A 62 5.27 -4.91 21.40
CA ALA A 62 6.35 -5.35 22.27
C ALA A 62 7.34 -6.31 21.56
N ARG A 63 6.87 -6.96 20.50
CA ARG A 63 7.63 -7.98 19.76
C ARG A 63 8.07 -7.52 18.38
N MET A 64 7.36 -6.58 17.77
CA MET A 64 7.55 -6.17 16.37
C MET A 64 7.97 -4.71 16.28
N SER A 65 9.02 -4.45 15.51
CA SER A 65 9.50 -3.12 15.16
C SER A 65 9.29 -2.83 13.68
N ARG A 66 9.02 -1.57 13.35
CA ARG A 66 8.93 -1.09 11.96
C ARG A 66 10.26 -0.57 11.44
N ASP A 67 11.23 -0.37 12.31
CA ASP A 67 12.52 0.17 11.91
C ASP A 67 13.21 -0.77 10.91
N GLY A 68 13.58 -0.22 9.76
CA GLY A 68 14.18 -0.99 8.67
C GLY A 68 13.29 -2.05 8.00
N ALA A 69 11.99 -2.16 8.37
CA ALA A 69 11.10 -3.20 7.83
C ALA A 69 10.85 -3.03 6.33
N MET A 70 10.58 -1.80 5.89
CA MET A 70 10.35 -1.52 4.45
C MET A 70 11.66 -1.13 3.77
N PRO A 71 11.98 -1.72 2.60
CA PRO A 71 13.15 -1.30 1.81
C PRO A 71 13.14 0.21 1.54
N GLU A 72 14.28 0.86 1.80
CA GLU A 72 14.38 2.33 1.71
C GLU A 72 13.91 2.89 0.37
N PRO A 73 14.24 2.32 -0.81
CA PRO A 73 13.77 2.84 -2.09
C PRO A 73 12.24 2.85 -2.21
N VAL A 74 11.55 1.81 -1.72
CA VAL A 74 10.09 1.72 -1.73
C VAL A 74 9.49 2.76 -0.78
N ARG A 75 10.00 2.84 0.44
CA ARG A 75 9.58 3.81 1.44
C ARG A 75 9.76 5.25 0.96
N ALA A 76 10.93 5.58 0.43
CA ALA A 76 11.23 6.91 -0.07
C ALA A 76 10.32 7.33 -1.24
N THR A 77 9.87 6.36 -2.05
CA THR A 77 8.98 6.60 -3.18
C THR A 77 7.53 6.73 -2.71
N LEU A 78 7.02 5.78 -1.94
CA LEU A 78 5.61 5.71 -1.57
C LEU A 78 5.23 6.72 -0.46
N THR A 79 5.99 6.75 0.63
CA THR A 79 5.61 7.51 1.85
C THR A 79 6.57 8.65 2.19
N GLY A 80 7.71 8.73 1.52
CA GLY A 80 8.76 9.71 1.80
C GLY A 80 9.66 9.32 2.97
N LYS A 81 10.74 10.10 3.12
CA LYS A 81 11.66 9.94 4.25
C LYS A 81 11.02 10.51 5.52
N GLY A 82 11.09 9.76 6.62
CA GLY A 82 10.51 10.18 7.91
C GLY A 82 8.99 10.06 8.00
N GLY A 83 8.36 9.34 7.08
CA GLY A 83 6.93 9.02 7.16
C GLY A 83 6.59 8.14 8.37
N VAL A 84 5.32 8.18 8.82
CA VAL A 84 4.82 7.46 10.00
C VAL A 84 5.09 5.94 9.94
N GLN A 85 5.14 5.39 8.74
CA GLN A 85 5.35 3.96 8.49
C GLN A 85 6.74 3.45 8.90
N GLY A 86 7.73 4.35 9.03
CA GLY A 86 9.08 4.02 9.47
C GLY A 86 9.40 4.48 10.89
N LEU A 87 8.39 4.81 11.68
CA LEU A 87 8.55 5.25 13.08
C LEU A 87 8.04 4.17 14.03
N ASP A 88 8.68 4.06 15.18
CA ASP A 88 8.25 3.23 16.31
C ASP A 88 8.03 4.06 17.57
N GLY A 89 7.46 3.43 18.60
CA GLY A 89 7.27 4.00 19.94
C GLY A 89 6.44 5.30 19.91
N GLU A 90 6.82 6.21 20.79
CA GLU A 90 6.10 7.47 21.03
C GLU A 90 6.06 8.38 19.78
N ARG A 91 7.13 8.40 18.99
CA ARG A 91 7.19 9.17 17.73
C ARG A 91 6.16 8.69 16.72
N HIS A 92 5.95 7.38 16.63
CA HIS A 92 4.90 6.79 15.80
C HIS A 92 3.52 7.19 16.32
N LEU A 93 3.27 7.06 17.63
CA LEU A 93 1.98 7.38 18.24
C LEU A 93 1.58 8.83 17.99
N ARG A 94 2.44 9.78 18.30
CA ARG A 94 2.19 11.21 18.07
C ARG A 94 1.89 11.53 16.60
N ARG A 95 2.66 10.95 15.67
CA ARG A 95 2.44 11.16 14.24
C ARG A 95 1.14 10.51 13.76
N LYS A 96 0.81 9.33 14.29
CA LYS A 96 -0.45 8.64 14.00
C LYS A 96 -1.65 9.43 14.52
N GLU A 97 -1.60 9.92 15.74
CA GLU A 97 -2.64 10.74 16.36
C GLU A 97 -2.95 11.98 15.52
N MET A 98 -1.93 12.66 14.99
CA MET A 98 -2.11 13.78 14.08
C MET A 98 -2.93 13.38 12.83
N PHE A 99 -2.62 12.24 12.19
CA PHE A 99 -3.40 11.77 11.04
C PHE A 99 -4.82 11.36 11.43
N VAL A 100 -4.98 10.65 12.54
CA VAL A 100 -6.31 10.21 13.01
C VAL A 100 -7.18 11.40 13.36
N SER A 101 -6.64 12.48 13.92
CA SER A 101 -7.40 13.70 14.23
C SER A 101 -7.96 14.42 12.99
N LEU A 102 -7.34 14.20 11.82
CA LEU A 102 -7.83 14.72 10.53
C LEU A 102 -8.89 13.81 9.88
N LEU A 103 -9.03 12.56 10.34
CA LEU A 103 -9.94 11.55 9.80
C LEU A 103 -11.12 11.33 10.76
N THR A 104 -11.78 12.41 11.17
CA THR A 104 -13.02 12.32 11.96
C THR A 104 -14.12 11.69 11.12
N GLN A 105 -15.14 11.14 11.78
CA GLN A 105 -16.30 10.56 11.10
C GLN A 105 -16.91 11.54 10.09
N GLU A 106 -17.15 12.78 10.51
CA GLU A 106 -17.69 13.86 9.68
C GLU A 106 -16.85 14.12 8.42
N ARG A 107 -15.53 14.16 8.58
CA ARG A 107 -14.62 14.38 7.44
C ARG A 107 -14.58 13.21 6.49
N VAL A 108 -14.68 11.98 7.00
CA VAL A 108 -14.76 10.77 6.16
C VAL A 108 -16.07 10.74 5.39
N GLU A 109 -17.18 11.09 6.03
CA GLU A 109 -18.49 11.23 5.37
C GLU A 109 -18.45 12.30 4.27
N ALA A 110 -17.87 13.48 4.55
CA ALA A 110 -17.70 14.53 3.56
C ALA A 110 -16.85 14.09 2.35
N LEU A 111 -15.84 13.23 2.54
CA LEU A 111 -15.11 12.61 1.43
C LEU A 111 -16.01 11.68 0.62
N GLY A 112 -16.83 10.87 1.30
CA GLY A 112 -17.80 9.98 0.66
C GLY A 112 -18.80 10.74 -0.21
N GLU A 113 -19.38 11.83 0.29
CA GLU A 113 -20.31 12.68 -0.46
C GLU A 113 -19.65 13.30 -1.71
N LYS A 114 -18.42 13.79 -1.58
CA LYS A 114 -17.67 14.32 -2.73
C LYS A 114 -17.41 13.26 -3.78
N PHE A 115 -16.99 12.07 -3.35
CA PHE A 115 -16.76 10.94 -4.25
C PHE A 115 -18.08 10.54 -4.97
N GLU A 116 -19.17 10.38 -4.23
CA GLU A 116 -20.49 10.03 -4.78
C GLU A 116 -20.94 11.03 -5.83
N LYS A 117 -20.85 12.33 -5.54
CA LYS A 117 -21.19 13.38 -6.47
C LYS A 117 -20.41 13.29 -7.78
N MET A 118 -19.09 13.09 -7.69
CA MET A 118 -18.23 12.97 -8.87
C MET A 118 -18.47 11.67 -9.63
N TRP A 119 -18.73 10.58 -8.92
CA TRP A 119 -19.12 9.30 -9.48
C TRP A 119 -20.41 9.41 -10.31
N LEU A 120 -21.47 9.96 -9.73
CA LEU A 120 -22.75 10.13 -10.41
C LEU A 120 -22.62 11.02 -11.65
N ALA A 121 -21.77 12.04 -11.63
CA ALA A 121 -21.49 12.88 -12.77
C ALA A 121 -20.82 12.13 -13.95
N GLN A 122 -20.11 11.02 -13.69
CA GLN A 122 -19.48 10.21 -14.74
C GLN A 122 -20.42 9.18 -15.39
N LEU A 123 -21.48 8.76 -14.70
CA LEU A 123 -22.36 7.71 -15.19
C LEU A 123 -22.90 7.95 -16.61
N PRO A 124 -23.35 9.18 -16.98
CA PRO A 124 -23.83 9.44 -18.34
C PRO A 124 -22.77 9.29 -19.43
N ALA A 125 -21.49 9.48 -19.10
CA ALA A 125 -20.40 9.23 -20.04
C ALA A 125 -20.17 7.72 -20.19
N TRP A 126 -20.11 6.99 -19.10
CA TRP A 126 -19.88 5.52 -19.11
C TRP A 126 -21.00 4.73 -19.77
N THR A 127 -22.26 5.18 -19.70
CA THR A 127 -23.39 4.52 -20.39
C THR A 127 -23.29 4.61 -21.91
N ARG A 128 -22.43 5.48 -22.45
CA ARG A 128 -22.18 5.59 -23.89
C ARG A 128 -21.01 4.72 -24.37
N GLU A 129 -20.22 4.20 -23.43
CA GLU A 129 -19.07 3.34 -23.71
C GLU A 129 -19.53 1.88 -23.83
N SER A 130 -18.93 1.13 -24.74
CA SER A 130 -19.18 -0.31 -24.87
C SER A 130 -18.57 -1.11 -23.72
N GLN A 131 -17.50 -0.58 -23.13
CA GLN A 131 -16.76 -1.16 -22.00
C GLN A 131 -16.04 -0.09 -21.22
N VAL A 132 -16.09 -0.17 -19.87
CA VAL A 132 -15.36 0.68 -18.95
C VAL A 132 -14.38 -0.17 -18.17
N ILE A 133 -13.09 0.18 -18.21
CA ILE A 133 -12.08 -0.42 -17.34
C ILE A 133 -12.19 0.27 -15.98
N PHE A 134 -12.90 -0.35 -15.06
CA PHE A 134 -13.32 0.22 -13.80
C PHE A 134 -12.15 0.81 -12.98
N TYR A 135 -11.04 0.08 -12.88
CA TYR A 135 -9.85 0.54 -12.16
C TYR A 135 -9.33 1.87 -12.71
N GLU A 136 -9.19 1.98 -14.03
CA GLU A 136 -8.70 3.20 -14.68
C GLU A 136 -9.70 4.36 -14.58
N ALA A 137 -10.99 4.06 -14.70
CA ALA A 137 -12.06 5.04 -14.64
C ALA A 137 -12.23 5.67 -13.24
N LEU A 138 -11.84 4.95 -12.18
CA LEU A 138 -11.86 5.47 -10.81
C LEU A 138 -10.74 6.49 -10.50
N HIS A 139 -9.61 6.40 -11.16
CA HIS A 139 -8.44 7.22 -10.81
C HIS A 139 -8.73 8.73 -10.82
N PRO A 140 -9.30 9.32 -11.89
CA PRO A 140 -9.58 10.74 -11.91
C PRO A 140 -10.64 11.16 -10.88
N ILE A 141 -11.65 10.31 -10.63
CA ILE A 141 -12.70 10.57 -9.64
C ILE A 141 -12.10 10.63 -8.23
N LEU A 142 -11.29 9.65 -7.88
CA LEU A 142 -10.63 9.59 -6.57
C LEU A 142 -9.64 10.74 -6.38
N ALA A 143 -8.82 11.04 -7.39
CA ALA A 143 -7.86 12.13 -7.33
C ALA A 143 -8.55 13.48 -7.11
N GLU A 144 -9.63 13.74 -7.84
CA GLU A 144 -10.40 14.97 -7.73
C GLU A 144 -11.13 15.08 -6.38
N ALA A 145 -11.79 14.00 -5.94
CA ALA A 145 -12.50 13.98 -4.66
C ALA A 145 -11.55 14.19 -3.48
N VAL A 146 -10.39 13.53 -3.48
CA VAL A 146 -9.40 13.67 -2.40
C VAL A 146 -8.76 15.05 -2.41
N CYS A 147 -8.40 15.59 -3.58
CA CYS A 147 -7.84 16.94 -3.67
C CYS A 147 -8.83 17.99 -3.18
N ASP A 148 -10.10 17.94 -3.60
CA ASP A 148 -11.15 18.85 -3.15
C ASP A 148 -11.40 18.70 -1.64
N TRP A 149 -11.48 17.50 -1.12
CA TRP A 149 -11.63 17.22 0.30
C TRP A 149 -10.47 17.73 1.16
N ALA A 150 -9.24 17.58 0.66
CA ALA A 150 -8.02 18.01 1.34
C ALA A 150 -7.74 19.51 1.17
N GLY A 151 -8.51 20.23 0.36
CA GLY A 151 -8.27 21.65 0.04
C GLY A 151 -7.03 21.86 -0.84
N VAL A 152 -6.62 20.82 -1.60
CA VAL A 152 -5.48 20.89 -2.52
C VAL A 152 -5.98 21.31 -3.90
N PRO A 153 -5.53 22.46 -4.44
CA PRO A 153 -5.93 22.89 -5.78
C PRO A 153 -5.53 21.87 -6.84
N LEU A 154 -6.47 21.48 -7.69
CA LEU A 154 -6.24 20.59 -8.83
C LEU A 154 -6.77 21.28 -10.11
N PRO A 155 -5.98 22.16 -10.74
CA PRO A 155 -6.36 22.84 -11.98
C PRO A 155 -6.71 21.84 -13.09
N ALA A 156 -7.69 22.18 -13.93
CA ALA A 156 -8.18 21.27 -14.97
C ALA A 156 -7.07 20.79 -15.92
N GLU A 157 -6.15 21.68 -16.26
CA GLU A 157 -4.99 21.41 -17.12
C GLU A 157 -3.95 20.47 -16.48
N GLU A 158 -3.89 20.40 -15.15
CA GLU A 158 -3.00 19.50 -14.43
C GLU A 158 -3.65 18.16 -14.02
N ARG A 159 -4.96 18.05 -14.07
CA ARG A 159 -5.73 16.91 -13.56
C ARG A 159 -5.21 15.57 -14.06
N ILE A 160 -5.09 15.40 -15.38
CA ILE A 160 -4.62 14.14 -15.98
C ILE A 160 -3.21 13.79 -15.51
N LYS A 161 -2.33 14.76 -15.49
CA LYS A 161 -0.94 14.57 -15.09
C LYS A 161 -0.81 14.22 -13.61
N ARG A 162 -1.51 14.95 -12.73
CA ARG A 162 -1.47 14.70 -11.27
C ARG A 162 -2.11 13.37 -10.90
N THR A 163 -3.24 13.03 -11.52
CA THR A 163 -3.86 11.71 -11.36
C THR A 163 -2.88 10.61 -11.73
N ARG A 164 -2.21 10.71 -12.88
CA ARG A 164 -1.20 9.75 -13.29
C ARG A 164 -0.02 9.68 -12.34
N ASP A 165 0.49 10.81 -11.84
CA ASP A 165 1.59 10.85 -10.88
C ASP A 165 1.18 10.15 -9.57
N LEU A 166 -0.05 10.36 -9.06
CA LEU A 166 -0.57 9.65 -7.88
C LEU A 166 -0.68 8.14 -8.11
N VAL A 167 -1.24 7.71 -9.23
CA VAL A 167 -1.35 6.28 -9.58
C VAL A 167 0.03 5.61 -9.65
N LEU A 168 1.01 6.27 -10.26
CA LEU A 168 2.38 5.74 -10.33
C LEU A 168 3.02 5.51 -8.96
N LEU A 169 2.66 6.30 -7.93
CA LEU A 169 3.16 6.11 -6.57
C LEU A 169 2.68 4.79 -5.97
N PHE A 170 1.47 4.33 -6.29
CA PHE A 170 0.94 3.05 -5.81
C PHE A 170 1.35 1.89 -6.70
N ASP A 171 1.13 1.99 -7.99
CA ASP A 171 1.32 0.88 -8.92
C ASP A 171 2.79 0.53 -9.16
N ARG A 172 3.70 1.51 -9.01
CA ARG A 172 5.10 1.37 -9.38
C ARG A 172 6.09 1.60 -8.24
N ALA A 173 5.64 1.88 -7.03
CA ALA A 173 6.53 2.12 -5.89
C ALA A 173 7.48 0.95 -5.60
N ALA A 174 6.98 -0.27 -5.70
CA ALA A 174 7.72 -1.52 -5.51
C ALA A 174 8.15 -2.18 -6.83
N ALA A 175 7.91 -1.56 -7.98
CA ALA A 175 8.33 -2.10 -9.26
C ALA A 175 9.86 -2.12 -9.40
N LEU A 176 10.37 -3.02 -10.23
CA LEU A 176 11.80 -3.06 -10.58
C LEU A 176 12.08 -2.20 -11.81
N GLY A 177 13.30 -1.65 -11.89
CA GLY A 177 13.79 -0.95 -13.07
C GLY A 177 13.05 0.36 -13.39
N LEU A 178 12.70 0.55 -14.65
CA LEU A 178 12.13 1.81 -15.16
C LEU A 178 10.81 2.21 -14.46
N GLY A 179 9.99 1.23 -14.06
CA GLY A 179 8.73 1.51 -13.36
C GLY A 179 8.95 2.22 -12.02
N HIS A 180 9.92 1.76 -11.22
CA HIS A 180 10.29 2.43 -9.98
C HIS A 180 10.84 3.84 -10.21
N PHE A 181 11.65 4.02 -11.26
CA PHE A 181 12.20 5.32 -11.61
C PHE A 181 11.10 6.34 -11.97
N GLN A 182 10.07 5.89 -12.71
CA GLN A 182 8.90 6.70 -13.03
C GLN A 182 8.14 7.13 -11.76
N ALA A 183 7.90 6.21 -10.82
CA ALA A 183 7.26 6.51 -9.54
C ALA A 183 8.07 7.52 -8.70
N ARG A 184 9.38 7.36 -8.62
CA ARG A 184 10.24 8.35 -7.93
C ARG A 184 10.18 9.73 -8.55
N ARG A 185 10.16 9.82 -9.88
CA ARG A 185 10.02 11.10 -10.59
C ARG A 185 8.63 11.71 -10.39
N ALA A 186 7.57 10.90 -10.34
CA ALA A 186 6.23 11.37 -10.03
C ALA A 186 6.14 11.99 -8.62
N ARG A 187 6.84 11.42 -7.64
CA ARG A 187 6.89 11.97 -6.28
C ARG A 187 7.58 13.32 -6.16
N SER A 188 8.53 13.63 -7.03
CA SER A 188 9.29 14.89 -6.98
C SER A 188 8.62 16.05 -7.73
N ARG A 189 7.45 15.82 -8.29
CA ARG A 189 6.63 16.83 -9.00
C ARG A 189 5.49 17.34 -8.16
#